data_cb462005f0519fe7980cdec4d4d7e324
#
_entry.id   cb462005f0519fe7980cdec4d4d7e324
#
_cell.length_a   1.000
_cell.length_b   1.000
_cell.length_c   1.000
_cell.angle_alpha   90.00
_cell.angle_beta   90.00
_cell.angle_gamma   90.00
#
_symmetry.space_group_name_H-M   'P 1'
#
loop_
_entity.id
_entity.type
_entity.pdbx_description
1 polymer ?
#
loop_
_entity_poly.entity_id
_entity_poly.type
_entity_poly.pdbx_seq_one_letter_code
_entity_poly.pdbx_strand_id
1 'polypeptide(L)'
;MSELTRTKVLFLITKSNWGGAQRYLYDLATTLHLASFEPVVILGGTGELTQKLESAGVRTITLQTLQRDISITKEIGFMTELWRIIRTEKPDVLHVNSSKAGGVGCFIGRLARVPRVIFTAHGWAFNEDRPVWQKFIIKKVHWWTVM
;
A
#
# COMPACT_ATOMS: atom_id res chain seq x y z
N MET A 1 -8.08 25.23 22.51
CA MET A 1 -7.23 25.01 21.31
C MET A 1 -7.66 23.70 20.69
N SER A 2 -8.31 23.76 19.52
CA SER A 2 -8.64 22.54 18.77
C SER A 2 -7.33 21.92 18.32
N GLU A 3 -7.04 20.70 18.77
CA GLU A 3 -6.00 19.88 18.13
C GLU A 3 -6.34 19.84 16.65
N LEU A 4 -5.46 20.42 15.83
CA LEU A 4 -5.53 20.27 14.39
C LEU A 4 -5.35 18.78 14.10
N THR A 5 -6.45 18.06 13.93
CA THR A 5 -6.43 16.65 13.56
C THR A 5 -5.70 16.53 12.22
N ARG A 6 -4.48 15.97 12.27
CA ARG A 6 -3.70 15.75 11.06
C ARG A 6 -4.40 14.71 10.18
N THR A 7 -4.49 14.98 8.90
CA THR A 7 -5.02 14.00 7.93
C THR A 7 -4.09 12.78 7.87
N LYS A 8 -4.61 11.62 8.26
CA LYS A 8 -3.85 10.37 8.27
C LYS A 8 -3.82 9.73 6.89
N VAL A 9 -2.62 9.56 6.35
CA VAL A 9 -2.38 8.93 5.06
C VAL A 9 -1.68 7.58 5.26
N LEU A 10 -2.38 6.51 4.96
CA LEU A 10 -1.87 5.15 5.05
C LEU A 10 -1.36 4.71 3.67
N PHE A 11 -0.06 4.56 3.53
CA PHE A 11 0.59 4.05 2.32
C PHE A 11 0.69 2.54 2.37
N LEU A 12 0.49 1.87 1.24
CA LEU A 12 0.69 0.44 1.08
C LEU A 12 1.64 0.15 -0.07
N ILE A 13 2.73 -0.57 0.22
CA ILE A 13 3.68 -1.08 -0.77
C ILE A 13 4.13 -2.50 -0.39
N THR A 14 4.26 -3.41 -1.38
CA THR A 14 4.50 -4.84 -1.09
C THR A 14 5.93 -5.19 -0.75
N LYS A 15 6.91 -4.39 -1.16
CA LYS A 15 8.34 -4.68 -0.97
C LYS A 15 9.05 -3.51 -0.28
N SER A 16 10.01 -3.84 0.57
CA SER A 16 10.82 -2.90 1.33
C SER A 16 12.25 -2.70 0.80
N ASN A 17 12.59 -3.30 -0.37
CA ASN A 17 13.84 -3.02 -1.07
C ASN A 17 13.89 -1.56 -1.57
N TRP A 18 15.03 -1.12 -2.07
CA TRP A 18 15.17 0.22 -2.66
C TRP A 18 15.04 0.15 -4.19
N GLY A 19 14.11 0.92 -4.74
CA GLY A 19 13.82 1.00 -6.18
C GLY A 19 12.98 2.24 -6.48
N GLY A 20 12.58 2.43 -7.73
CA GLY A 20 11.87 3.63 -8.18
C GLY A 20 10.53 3.89 -7.45
N ALA A 21 9.71 2.86 -7.28
CA ALA A 21 8.44 2.95 -6.57
C ALA A 21 8.64 3.26 -5.08
N GLN A 22 9.65 2.66 -4.47
CA GLN A 22 10.00 2.88 -3.07
C GLN A 22 10.55 4.29 -2.84
N ARG A 23 11.38 4.78 -3.76
CA ARG A 23 11.89 6.17 -3.70
C ARG A 23 10.75 7.18 -3.82
N TYR A 24 9.85 6.99 -4.78
CA TYR A 24 8.66 7.83 -4.93
C TYR A 24 7.83 7.88 -3.63
N LEU A 25 7.56 6.71 -3.04
CA LEU A 25 6.80 6.63 -1.79
C LEU A 25 7.55 7.30 -0.64
N TYR A 26 8.86 7.09 -0.54
CA TYR A 26 9.70 7.71 0.47
C TYR A 26 9.66 9.25 0.38
N ASP A 27 9.89 9.79 -0.81
CA ASP A 27 9.89 11.24 -1.06
C ASP A 27 8.52 11.84 -0.70
N LEU A 28 7.42 11.16 -1.07
CA LEU A 28 6.06 11.62 -0.77
C LEU A 28 5.75 11.53 0.74
N ALA A 29 6.03 10.40 1.39
CA ALA A 29 5.74 10.19 2.80
C ALA A 29 6.54 11.16 3.70
N THR A 30 7.82 11.39 3.40
CA THR A 30 8.65 12.33 4.16
C THR A 30 8.21 13.79 3.94
N THR A 31 7.83 14.17 2.73
CA THR A 31 7.29 15.51 2.46
C THR A 31 5.97 15.74 3.20
N LEU A 32 5.07 14.77 3.21
CA LEU A 32 3.81 14.86 3.96
C LEU A 32 4.04 14.88 5.47
N HIS A 33 5.06 14.18 5.97
CA HIS A 33 5.41 14.19 7.40
C HIS A 33 5.84 15.58 7.87
N LEU A 34 6.55 16.33 7.05
CA LEU A 34 6.95 17.72 7.32
C LEU A 34 5.78 18.71 7.21
N ALA A 35 4.72 18.35 6.52
CA ALA A 35 3.48 19.11 6.42
C ALA A 35 2.48 18.73 7.55
N SER A 36 1.24 19.14 7.44
CA SER A 36 0.20 18.86 8.44
C SER A 36 -0.46 17.48 8.28
N PHE A 37 0.28 16.47 7.82
CA PHE A 37 -0.20 15.11 7.62
C PHE A 37 0.45 14.12 8.60
N GLU A 38 -0.21 12.98 8.79
CA GLU A 38 0.29 11.84 9.54
C GLU A 38 0.48 10.65 8.57
N PRO A 39 1.65 10.54 7.89
CA PRO A 39 1.94 9.41 7.04
C PRO A 39 2.28 8.17 7.87
N VAL A 40 1.71 7.02 7.48
CA VAL A 40 2.04 5.70 8.00
C VAL A 40 2.26 4.78 6.80
N VAL A 41 3.34 4.02 6.79
CA VAL A 41 3.68 3.15 5.66
C VAL A 41 3.57 1.68 6.04
N ILE A 42 2.68 0.97 5.33
CA ILE A 42 2.55 -0.49 5.40
C ILE A 42 3.42 -1.10 4.31
N LEU A 43 4.29 -2.04 4.67
CA LEU A 43 5.21 -2.68 3.73
C LEU A 43 5.52 -4.13 4.12
N GLY A 44 5.95 -4.92 3.15
CA GLY A 44 6.41 -6.29 3.38
C GLY A 44 7.91 -6.33 3.65
N GLY A 45 8.29 -6.88 4.82
CA GLY A 45 9.69 -7.01 5.23
C GLY A 45 10.30 -5.76 5.87
N THR A 46 11.58 -5.86 6.21
CA THR A 46 12.36 -4.85 6.94
C THR A 46 13.60 -4.42 6.15
N GLY A 47 13.41 -4.15 4.85
CA GLY A 47 14.50 -3.78 3.94
C GLY A 47 14.91 -2.30 4.05
N GLU A 48 15.66 -1.84 3.07
CA GLU A 48 16.26 -0.50 3.04
C GLU A 48 15.22 0.62 3.14
N LEU A 49 14.04 0.47 2.49
CA LEU A 49 12.96 1.46 2.59
C LEU A 49 12.47 1.63 4.03
N THR A 50 12.31 0.52 4.78
CA THR A 50 11.88 0.58 6.18
C THR A 50 12.85 1.40 7.01
N GLN A 51 14.14 1.10 6.92
CA GLN A 51 15.20 1.81 7.65
C GLN A 51 15.24 3.31 7.34
N LYS A 52 15.10 3.67 6.05
CA LYS A 52 15.08 5.07 5.61
C LYS A 52 13.87 5.82 6.15
N LEU A 53 12.67 5.22 6.11
CA LEU A 53 11.44 5.83 6.62
C LEU A 53 11.51 6.06 8.13
N GLU A 54 11.95 5.06 8.88
CA GLU A 54 12.10 5.14 10.33
C GLU A 54 13.14 6.21 10.73
N SER A 55 14.27 6.26 10.00
CA SER A 55 15.29 7.30 10.19
C SER A 55 14.77 8.72 9.89
N ALA A 56 13.78 8.84 9.02
CA ALA A 56 13.10 10.11 8.70
C ALA A 56 11.92 10.41 9.63
N GLY A 57 11.67 9.58 10.66
CA GLY A 57 10.58 9.76 11.62
C GLY A 57 9.20 9.33 11.11
N VAL A 58 9.12 8.67 9.95
CA VAL A 58 7.87 8.14 9.40
C VAL A 58 7.58 6.76 9.99
N ARG A 59 6.39 6.58 10.56
CA ARG A 59 5.97 5.32 11.17
C ARG A 59 5.74 4.23 10.12
N THR A 60 6.27 3.03 10.39
CA THR A 60 6.12 1.87 9.52
C THR A 60 5.33 0.75 10.20
N ILE A 61 4.63 -0.05 9.39
CA ILE A 61 3.93 -1.27 9.81
C ILE A 61 4.34 -2.38 8.86
N THR A 62 4.97 -3.44 9.39
CA THR A 62 5.39 -4.57 8.59
C THR A 62 4.29 -5.61 8.48
N LEU A 63 3.88 -5.94 7.24
CA LEU A 63 2.97 -7.05 6.97
C LEU A 63 3.72 -8.38 6.98
N GLN A 64 3.32 -9.27 7.87
CA GLN A 64 3.92 -10.60 8.00
C GLN A 64 3.57 -11.51 6.81
N THR A 65 2.38 -11.33 6.25
CA THR A 65 1.87 -12.14 5.14
C THR A 65 2.48 -11.83 3.77
N LEU A 66 3.14 -10.68 3.62
CA LEU A 66 3.78 -10.28 2.35
C LEU A 66 5.23 -10.77 2.18
N GLN A 67 5.78 -11.49 3.13
CA GLN A 67 7.21 -11.82 3.15
C GLN A 67 7.66 -12.92 2.17
N ARG A 68 6.80 -13.78 1.63
CA ARG A 68 7.18 -14.85 0.67
C ARG A 68 6.01 -15.37 -0.17
N ASP A 69 6.33 -15.80 -1.37
CA ASP A 69 5.58 -16.56 -2.38
C ASP A 69 4.04 -16.57 -2.40
N ILE A 70 3.50 -16.48 -3.62
CA ILE A 70 2.05 -16.43 -3.90
C ILE A 70 1.41 -17.79 -3.56
N SER A 71 0.59 -17.81 -2.52
CA SER A 71 -0.30 -18.91 -2.17
C SER A 71 -1.68 -18.34 -1.84
N ILE A 72 -2.75 -19.01 -2.23
CA ILE A 72 -4.15 -18.57 -1.99
C ILE A 72 -4.40 -18.33 -0.49
N THR A 73 -3.84 -19.16 0.37
CA THR A 73 -3.95 -19.02 1.83
C THR A 73 -3.28 -17.74 2.34
N LYS A 74 -2.19 -17.31 1.70
CA LYS A 74 -1.47 -16.09 2.05
C LYS A 74 -2.19 -14.83 1.56
N GLU A 75 -2.92 -14.91 0.44
CA GLU A 75 -3.77 -13.80 -0.02
C GLU A 75 -4.90 -13.51 0.96
N ILE A 76 -5.56 -14.55 1.51
CA ILE A 76 -6.59 -14.39 2.56
C ILE A 76 -5.97 -13.81 3.83
N GLY A 77 -4.79 -14.30 4.23
CA GLY A 77 -4.04 -13.76 5.35
C GLY A 77 -3.70 -12.28 5.17
N PHE A 78 -3.20 -11.91 3.99
CA PHE A 78 -2.91 -10.52 3.64
C PHE A 78 -4.16 -9.63 3.70
N MET A 79 -5.28 -10.08 3.12
CA MET A 79 -6.55 -9.34 3.16
C MET A 79 -7.01 -9.10 4.60
N THR A 80 -6.94 -10.13 5.45
CA THR A 80 -7.36 -10.05 6.85
C THR A 80 -6.44 -9.14 7.66
N GLU A 81 -5.14 -9.25 7.47
CA GLU A 81 -4.14 -8.42 8.16
C GLU A 81 -4.29 -6.96 7.75
N LEU A 82 -4.41 -6.67 6.45
CA LEU A 82 -4.63 -5.33 5.93
C LEU A 82 -5.95 -4.73 6.43
N TRP A 83 -7.03 -5.52 6.44
CA TRP A 83 -8.32 -5.10 7.01
C TRP A 83 -8.18 -4.67 8.47
N ARG A 84 -7.51 -5.47 9.30
CA ARG A 84 -7.30 -5.16 10.72
C ARG A 84 -6.52 -3.86 10.89
N ILE A 85 -5.42 -3.69 10.12
CA ILE A 85 -4.61 -2.47 10.17
C ILE A 85 -5.46 -1.25 9.79
N ILE A 86 -6.19 -1.30 8.69
CA ILE A 86 -7.05 -0.18 8.27
C ILE A 86 -8.10 0.15 9.33
N ARG A 87 -8.71 -0.86 9.94
CA ARG A 87 -9.73 -0.65 11.00
C ARG A 87 -9.14 -0.08 12.28
N THR A 88 -7.90 -0.40 12.59
CA THR A 88 -7.18 0.13 13.76
C THR A 88 -6.68 1.54 13.51
N GLU A 89 -6.06 1.76 12.35
CA GLU A 89 -5.45 3.05 11.99
C GLU A 89 -6.49 4.12 11.64
N LYS A 90 -7.64 3.73 11.11
CA LYS A 90 -8.73 4.61 10.65
C LYS A 90 -8.21 5.77 9.77
N PRO A 91 -7.51 5.46 8.66
CA PRO A 91 -6.93 6.49 7.83
C PRO A 91 -8.00 7.29 7.08
N ASP A 92 -7.71 8.56 6.80
CA ASP A 92 -8.50 9.41 5.92
C ASP A 92 -8.23 9.10 4.45
N VAL A 93 -7.00 8.67 4.17
CA VAL A 93 -6.54 8.29 2.83
C VAL A 93 -5.79 6.97 2.89
N LEU A 94 -6.13 6.03 2.01
CA LEU A 94 -5.33 4.85 1.70
C LEU A 94 -4.68 5.03 0.32
N HIS A 95 -3.35 5.08 0.27
CA HIS A 95 -2.60 5.22 -0.96
C HIS A 95 -1.81 3.95 -1.28
N VAL A 96 -2.30 3.19 -2.25
CA VAL A 96 -1.71 1.91 -2.68
C VAL A 96 -0.68 2.15 -3.79
N ASN A 97 0.55 1.68 -3.57
CA ASN A 97 1.73 1.95 -4.42
C ASN A 97 2.35 0.68 -5.03
N SER A 98 1.58 -0.34 -5.25
CA SER A 98 2.08 -1.60 -5.82
C SER A 98 1.04 -2.23 -6.71
N SER A 99 1.41 -2.59 -7.94
CA SER A 99 0.53 -3.27 -8.88
C SER A 99 0.01 -4.61 -8.32
N LYS A 100 0.81 -5.32 -7.52
CA LYS A 100 0.42 -6.58 -6.88
C LYS A 100 -0.63 -6.35 -5.78
N ALA A 101 -0.48 -5.30 -4.99
CA ALA A 101 -1.42 -4.97 -3.92
C ALA A 101 -2.57 -4.06 -4.41
N GLY A 102 -2.49 -3.52 -5.62
CA GLY A 102 -3.42 -2.52 -6.14
C GLY A 102 -4.87 -2.96 -6.08
N GLY A 103 -5.18 -4.11 -6.68
CA GLY A 103 -6.54 -4.64 -6.67
C GLY A 103 -7.05 -4.96 -5.27
N VAL A 104 -6.30 -5.76 -4.52
CA VAL A 104 -6.68 -6.18 -3.17
C VAL A 104 -6.70 -4.98 -2.21
N GLY A 105 -5.67 -4.13 -2.24
CA GLY A 105 -5.60 -2.96 -1.37
C GLY A 105 -6.74 -1.98 -1.59
N CYS A 106 -7.07 -1.67 -2.85
CA CYS A 106 -8.21 -0.81 -3.18
C CYS A 106 -9.55 -1.43 -2.76
N PHE A 107 -9.74 -2.73 -3.01
CA PHE A 107 -10.95 -3.44 -2.60
C PHE A 107 -11.13 -3.42 -1.07
N ILE A 108 -10.10 -3.79 -0.32
CA ILE A 108 -10.15 -3.79 1.15
C ILE A 108 -10.32 -2.37 1.71
N GLY A 109 -9.66 -1.37 1.12
CA GLY A 109 -9.84 0.03 1.53
C GLY A 109 -11.28 0.51 1.37
N ARG A 110 -11.93 0.18 0.26
CA ARG A 110 -13.35 0.50 0.04
C ARG A 110 -14.27 -0.27 0.98
N LEU A 111 -14.03 -1.56 1.14
CA LEU A 111 -14.79 -2.39 2.08
C LEU A 111 -14.67 -1.88 3.52
N ALA A 112 -13.50 -1.42 3.91
CA ALA A 112 -13.25 -0.79 5.21
C ALA A 112 -13.80 0.65 5.33
N ARG A 113 -14.41 1.18 4.24
CA ARG A 113 -14.98 2.52 4.16
C ARG A 113 -13.95 3.64 4.41
N VAL A 114 -12.71 3.45 3.91
CA VAL A 114 -11.74 4.54 3.89
C VAL A 114 -12.27 5.68 3.01
N PRO A 115 -12.28 6.94 3.48
CA PRO A 115 -12.90 8.06 2.76
C PRO A 115 -12.30 8.30 1.36
N ARG A 116 -10.98 8.09 1.21
CA ARG A 116 -10.28 8.24 -0.07
C ARG A 116 -9.31 7.10 -0.29
N VAL A 117 -9.44 6.42 -1.42
CA VAL A 117 -8.53 5.35 -1.84
C VAL A 117 -7.86 5.78 -3.14
N ILE A 118 -6.53 5.87 -3.12
CA ILE A 118 -5.69 6.28 -4.24
C ILE A 118 -4.82 5.10 -4.65
N PHE A 119 -4.65 4.89 -5.95
CA PHE A 119 -3.75 3.89 -6.48
C PHE A 119 -2.75 4.53 -7.44
N THR A 120 -1.45 4.30 -7.21
CA THR A 120 -0.38 4.67 -8.13
C THR A 120 0.26 3.41 -8.71
N ALA A 121 0.17 3.26 -10.03
CA ALA A 121 0.82 2.18 -10.77
C ALA A 121 2.24 2.60 -11.18
N HIS A 122 3.26 1.98 -10.58
CA HIS A 122 4.67 2.17 -10.95
C HIS A 122 5.12 1.23 -12.07
N GLY A 123 4.27 0.35 -12.53
CA GLY A 123 4.41 -0.62 -13.59
C GLY A 123 3.20 -1.53 -13.58
N TRP A 124 2.73 -1.92 -14.73
CA TRP A 124 1.55 -2.78 -14.80
C TRP A 124 1.98 -4.25 -14.83
N ALA A 125 1.41 -5.08 -13.96
CA ALA A 125 1.67 -6.52 -13.92
C ALA A 125 1.32 -7.24 -15.24
N PHE A 126 0.48 -6.64 -16.10
CA PHE A 126 0.19 -7.15 -17.44
C PHE A 126 1.24 -6.79 -18.50
N ASN A 127 2.23 -5.93 -18.18
CA ASN A 127 3.38 -5.66 -19.04
C ASN A 127 4.54 -6.63 -18.79
N GLU A 128 4.45 -7.48 -17.74
CA GLU A 128 5.40 -8.58 -17.51
C GLU A 128 5.18 -9.71 -18.53
N ASP A 129 6.20 -10.53 -18.81
CA ASP A 129 6.10 -11.72 -19.68
C ASP A 129 5.22 -12.79 -19.03
N ARG A 130 3.91 -12.65 -19.25
CA ARG A 130 2.86 -13.57 -18.77
C ARG A 130 1.98 -14.03 -19.94
N PRO A 131 1.36 -15.22 -19.85
CA PRO A 131 0.40 -15.68 -20.83
C PRO A 131 -0.75 -14.68 -21.03
N VAL A 132 -1.21 -14.51 -22.28
CA VAL A 132 -2.23 -13.52 -22.68
C VAL A 132 -3.51 -13.59 -21.84
N TRP A 133 -3.95 -14.80 -21.47
CA TRP A 133 -5.15 -15.00 -20.64
C TRP A 133 -5.00 -14.45 -19.23
N GLN A 134 -3.77 -14.56 -18.62
CA GLN A 134 -3.49 -13.98 -17.32
C GLN A 134 -3.47 -12.45 -17.38
N LYS A 135 -2.90 -11.89 -18.44
CA LYS A 135 -2.91 -10.42 -18.68
C LYS A 135 -4.34 -9.89 -18.78
N PHE A 136 -5.22 -10.63 -19.46
CA PHE A 136 -6.63 -10.25 -19.61
C PHE A 136 -7.40 -10.28 -18.29
N ILE A 137 -7.22 -11.33 -17.48
CA ILE A 137 -7.84 -11.46 -16.16
C ILE A 137 -7.35 -10.33 -15.23
N ILE A 138 -6.03 -10.11 -15.16
CA ILE A 138 -5.44 -9.08 -14.34
C ILE A 138 -5.96 -7.70 -14.75
N LYS A 139 -6.07 -7.42 -16.06
CA LYS A 139 -6.60 -6.17 -16.58
C LYS A 139 -8.06 -5.95 -16.18
N LYS A 140 -8.91 -6.99 -16.27
CA LYS A 140 -10.31 -6.92 -15.85
C LYS A 140 -10.46 -6.74 -14.33
N VAL A 141 -9.72 -7.50 -13.55
CA VAL A 141 -9.73 -7.38 -12.09
C VAL A 141 -9.25 -5.98 -11.66
N HIS A 142 -8.18 -5.46 -12.25
CA HIS A 142 -7.74 -4.10 -11.99
C HIS A 142 -8.79 -3.04 -12.36
N TRP A 143 -9.43 -3.20 -13.51
CA TRP A 143 -10.49 -2.27 -13.93
C TRP A 143 -11.65 -2.23 -12.93
N TRP A 144 -12.08 -3.41 -12.45
CA TRP A 144 -13.18 -3.54 -11.47
C TRP A 144 -12.81 -3.03 -10.06
N THR A 145 -11.55 -3.10 -9.67
CA THR A 145 -11.12 -2.75 -8.31
C THR A 145 -10.66 -1.29 -8.18
N VAL A 146 -10.30 -0.65 -9.30
CA VAL A 146 -9.83 0.75 -9.30
C VAL A 146 -10.95 1.74 -9.66
N MET A 147 -11.98 1.31 -10.39
CA MET A 147 -13.18 2.09 -10.67
C MET A 147 -14.24 1.95 -9.57
#